data_7dfc2105afcd8b50751e9e42aa013d67
#
_entry.id   7dfc2105afcd8b50751e9e42aa013d67
#
_cell.length_a   1.000
_cell.length_b   1.000
_cell.length_c   1.000
_cell.angle_alpha   90.00
_cell.angle_beta   90.00
_cell.angle_gamma   90.00
#
_symmetry.space_group_name_H-M   'P 1'
#
loop_
_entity.id
_entity.type
_entity.pdbx_description
1 polymer ?
#
loop_
_entity_poly.entity_id
_entity_poly.type
_entity_poly.pdbx_seq_one_letter_code
_entity_poly.pdbx_strand_id
1 'polypeptide(L)'
;MGLENRAPTKQELEQMVSIVDQAMREGALGLSSGLFYVPGSFSTKNEVVELAKVASKYGGIYISHMRDEAALIIESVNETIDIGKLAKLPAVITHHKVIGKNNWGLSKETLKLVDAAVNEGFDVYLDQYPYTASQTSLRALIPQWAQAGGREMLLQR
;
A
#
# COMPACT_ATOMS: atom_id res chain seq x y z
N MET A 1 -0.98 -17.85 -4.89
CA MET A 1 -0.23 -17.47 -3.66
C MET A 1 -1.02 -17.73 -2.38
N GLY A 2 -2.31 -17.46 -2.37
CA GLY A 2 -3.10 -17.58 -1.14
C GLY A 2 -2.61 -16.62 -0.04
N LEU A 3 -2.51 -17.09 1.21
CA LEU A 3 -2.12 -16.31 2.38
C LEU A 3 -0.69 -16.64 2.86
N GLU A 4 0.16 -17.15 2.00
CA GLU A 4 1.54 -17.46 2.33
C GLU A 4 2.41 -16.20 2.34
N ASN A 5 3.31 -16.13 3.32
CA ASN A 5 4.29 -15.03 3.40
C ASN A 5 5.49 -15.34 2.49
N ARG A 6 5.33 -15.11 1.20
CA ARG A 6 6.37 -15.26 0.18
C ARG A 6 6.12 -14.34 -1.02
N ALA A 7 7.16 -14.09 -1.77
CA ALA A 7 7.02 -13.43 -3.07
C ALA A 7 6.28 -14.34 -4.08
N PRO A 8 5.60 -13.76 -5.09
CA PRO A 8 5.03 -14.51 -6.19
C PRO A 8 6.12 -15.16 -7.04
N THR A 9 5.80 -16.33 -7.59
CA THR A 9 6.56 -16.84 -8.73
C THR A 9 6.33 -15.95 -9.95
N LYS A 10 7.19 -16.08 -10.96
CA LYS A 10 7.02 -15.32 -12.21
C LYS A 10 5.63 -15.57 -12.84
N GLN A 11 5.17 -16.80 -12.85
CA GLN A 11 3.86 -17.17 -13.41
C GLN A 11 2.71 -16.57 -12.59
N GLU A 12 2.80 -16.57 -11.26
CA GLU A 12 1.79 -15.94 -10.40
C GLU A 12 1.74 -14.43 -10.61
N LEU A 13 2.89 -13.76 -10.76
CA LEU A 13 2.94 -12.34 -11.05
C LEU A 13 2.34 -12.02 -12.42
N GLU A 14 2.63 -12.81 -13.43
CA GLU A 14 2.02 -12.68 -14.78
C GLU A 14 0.49 -12.82 -14.72
N GLN A 15 -0.03 -13.75 -13.91
CA GLN A 15 -1.47 -13.89 -13.69
C GLN A 15 -2.07 -12.67 -12.98
N MET A 16 -1.40 -12.15 -11.95
CA MET A 16 -1.85 -10.96 -11.24
C MET A 16 -1.89 -9.73 -12.17
N VAL A 17 -0.85 -9.55 -13.00
CA VAL A 17 -0.79 -8.51 -14.05
C VAL A 17 -1.96 -8.64 -15.03
N SER A 18 -2.27 -9.85 -15.47
CA SER A 18 -3.41 -10.10 -16.36
C SER A 18 -4.76 -9.76 -15.73
N ILE A 19 -4.94 -10.05 -14.43
CA ILE A 19 -6.17 -9.72 -13.70
C ILE A 19 -6.33 -8.20 -13.58
N VAL A 20 -5.26 -7.47 -13.26
CA VAL A 20 -5.29 -6.01 -13.21
C VAL A 20 -5.59 -5.42 -14.58
N ASP A 21 -4.97 -5.94 -15.65
CA ASP A 21 -5.21 -5.49 -17.03
C ASP A 21 -6.68 -5.69 -17.43
N GLN A 22 -7.26 -6.84 -17.09
CA GLN A 22 -8.67 -7.10 -17.32
C GLN A 22 -9.56 -6.12 -16.55
N ALA A 23 -9.32 -5.92 -15.25
CA ALA A 23 -10.10 -4.98 -14.44
C ALA A 23 -10.04 -3.55 -14.99
N MET A 24 -8.88 -3.10 -15.45
CA MET A 24 -8.74 -1.78 -16.06
C MET A 24 -9.53 -1.67 -17.37
N ARG A 25 -9.54 -2.71 -18.22
CA ARG A 25 -10.39 -2.73 -19.42
C ARG A 25 -11.88 -2.71 -19.10
N GLU A 26 -12.28 -3.29 -17.98
CA GLU A 26 -13.67 -3.33 -17.51
C GLU A 26 -14.09 -2.01 -16.84
N GLY A 27 -13.19 -1.03 -16.74
CA GLY A 27 -13.51 0.33 -16.27
C GLY A 27 -13.02 0.64 -14.83
N ALA A 28 -12.10 -0.13 -14.28
CA ALA A 28 -11.44 0.23 -13.03
C ALA A 28 -10.67 1.55 -13.18
N LEU A 29 -10.70 2.40 -12.13
CA LEU A 29 -10.06 3.71 -12.14
C LEU A 29 -8.58 3.67 -11.76
N GLY A 30 -8.10 2.54 -11.25
CA GLY A 30 -6.72 2.39 -10.81
C GLY A 30 -6.49 1.16 -9.95
N LEU A 31 -5.34 1.12 -9.28
CA LEU A 31 -4.94 0.07 -8.36
C LEU A 31 -4.99 0.58 -6.92
N SER A 32 -5.60 -0.20 -6.02
CA SER A 32 -5.59 0.06 -4.58
C SER A 32 -4.87 -1.06 -3.84
N SER A 33 -4.14 -0.71 -2.78
CA SER A 33 -3.52 -1.69 -1.89
C SER A 33 -3.74 -1.38 -0.41
N GLY A 34 -3.71 -2.43 0.42
CA GLY A 34 -3.71 -2.33 1.87
C GLY A 34 -2.50 -3.08 2.43
N LEU A 35 -1.33 -2.43 2.40
CA LEU A 35 -0.04 -3.06 2.71
C LEU A 35 0.15 -3.34 4.22
N PHE A 36 -0.70 -2.78 5.07
CA PHE A 36 -0.76 -3.10 6.49
C PHE A 36 -1.39 -4.48 6.75
N TYR A 37 -2.35 -4.88 5.92
CA TYR A 37 -3.16 -6.08 6.15
C TYR A 37 -2.63 -7.29 5.40
N VAL A 38 -2.73 -8.48 6.03
CA VAL A 38 -2.49 -9.75 5.35
C VAL A 38 -3.60 -10.01 4.33
N PRO A 39 -3.29 -10.40 3.07
CA PRO A 39 -1.97 -10.77 2.56
C PRO A 39 -1.14 -9.61 1.98
N GLY A 40 -1.69 -8.40 1.84
CA GLY A 40 -1.00 -7.25 1.24
C GLY A 40 0.35 -6.94 1.91
N SER A 41 0.43 -7.15 3.23
CA SER A 41 1.66 -6.93 3.99
C SER A 41 2.83 -7.87 3.62
N PHE A 42 2.54 -8.98 2.96
CA PHE A 42 3.55 -9.92 2.46
C PHE A 42 4.10 -9.53 1.09
N SER A 43 3.44 -8.59 0.39
CA SER A 43 3.91 -8.14 -0.91
C SER A 43 5.18 -7.30 -0.79
N THR A 44 6.06 -7.44 -1.77
CA THR A 44 7.21 -6.56 -1.94
C THR A 44 6.80 -5.28 -2.67
N LYS A 45 7.56 -4.19 -2.48
CA LYS A 45 7.36 -2.95 -3.26
C LYS A 45 7.39 -3.23 -4.76
N ASN A 46 8.32 -4.04 -5.23
CA ASN A 46 8.45 -4.36 -6.66
C ASN A 46 7.22 -5.07 -7.23
N GLU A 47 6.61 -5.99 -6.47
CA GLU A 47 5.36 -6.63 -6.85
C GLU A 47 4.25 -5.59 -7.09
N VAL A 48 4.06 -4.67 -6.14
CA VAL A 48 3.06 -3.61 -6.27
C VAL A 48 3.36 -2.69 -7.44
N VAL A 49 4.63 -2.36 -7.68
CA VAL A 49 5.07 -1.55 -8.83
C VAL A 49 4.69 -2.22 -10.15
N GLU A 50 4.90 -3.53 -10.31
CA GLU A 50 4.54 -4.23 -11.55
C GLU A 50 3.03 -4.20 -11.81
N LEU A 51 2.21 -4.31 -10.78
CA LEU A 51 0.76 -4.18 -10.89
C LEU A 51 0.34 -2.73 -11.18
N ALA A 52 0.95 -1.75 -10.51
CA ALA A 52 0.68 -0.33 -10.73
C ALA A 52 1.06 0.14 -12.15
N LYS A 53 2.12 -0.41 -12.75
CA LYS A 53 2.48 -0.17 -14.15
C LYS A 53 1.36 -0.55 -15.12
N VAL A 54 0.55 -1.54 -14.78
CA VAL A 54 -0.62 -1.91 -15.61
C VAL A 54 -1.66 -0.81 -15.53
N ALA A 55 -2.03 -0.36 -14.33
CA ALA A 55 -2.99 0.73 -14.17
C ALA A 55 -2.52 2.03 -14.86
N SER A 56 -1.23 2.30 -14.82
CA SER A 56 -0.60 3.45 -15.51
C SER A 56 -0.88 3.48 -17.01
N LYS A 57 -0.89 2.32 -17.70
CA LYS A 57 -1.17 2.23 -19.15
C LYS A 57 -2.56 2.75 -19.53
N TYR A 58 -3.48 2.75 -18.58
CA TYR A 58 -4.87 3.19 -18.74
C TYR A 58 -5.13 4.60 -18.18
N GLY A 59 -4.08 5.31 -17.75
CA GLY A 59 -4.22 6.61 -17.08
C GLY A 59 -4.83 6.50 -15.68
N GLY A 60 -4.70 5.35 -15.04
CA GLY A 60 -5.21 5.11 -13.69
C GLY A 60 -4.34 5.71 -12.60
N ILE A 61 -4.80 5.59 -11.34
CA ILE A 61 -4.10 6.06 -10.14
C ILE A 61 -3.73 4.88 -9.23
N TYR A 62 -2.78 5.11 -8.31
CA TYR A 62 -2.48 4.19 -7.22
C TYR A 62 -2.93 4.77 -5.88
N ILE A 63 -3.67 4.01 -5.08
CA ILE A 63 -4.13 4.41 -3.76
C ILE A 63 -3.62 3.41 -2.72
N SER A 64 -2.99 3.88 -1.65
CA SER A 64 -2.41 3.01 -0.63
C SER A 64 -2.92 3.31 0.78
N HIS A 65 -3.52 2.28 1.43
CA HIS A 65 -3.41 2.13 2.86
C HIS A 65 -1.98 1.65 3.14
N MET A 66 -1.14 2.53 3.66
CA MET A 66 0.30 2.30 3.78
C MET A 66 0.64 1.08 4.65
N ARG A 67 1.87 0.62 4.53
CA ARG A 67 2.38 -0.56 5.24
C ARG A 67 2.45 -0.35 6.74
N ASP A 68 2.83 0.84 7.18
CA ASP A 68 2.90 1.23 8.59
C ASP A 68 2.50 2.71 8.71
N GLU A 69 1.72 3.04 9.72
CA GLU A 69 1.27 4.39 10.03
C GLU A 69 1.78 4.85 11.39
N ALA A 70 2.74 4.10 11.97
CA ALA A 70 3.32 4.33 13.29
C ALA A 70 4.83 4.58 13.20
N ALA A 71 5.64 3.65 13.68
CA ALA A 71 7.08 3.84 13.80
C ALA A 71 7.83 3.91 12.46
N LEU A 72 7.30 3.22 11.42
CA LEU A 72 7.88 3.18 10.07
C LEU A 72 7.09 4.04 9.07
N ILE A 73 6.42 5.08 9.55
CA ILE A 73 5.58 5.92 8.69
C ILE A 73 6.38 6.64 7.59
N ILE A 74 7.61 7.05 7.89
CA ILE A 74 8.50 7.72 6.92
C ILE A 74 8.81 6.79 5.76
N GLU A 75 9.17 5.55 6.06
CA GLU A 75 9.46 4.50 5.08
C GLU A 75 8.20 4.17 4.25
N SER A 76 7.05 4.13 4.89
CA SER A 76 5.77 3.80 4.23
C SER A 76 5.30 4.91 3.30
N VAL A 77 5.50 6.18 3.65
CA VAL A 77 5.25 7.32 2.76
C VAL A 77 6.19 7.26 1.56
N ASN A 78 7.49 7.05 1.78
CA ASN A 78 8.45 6.89 0.69
C ASN A 78 8.11 5.69 -0.20
N GLU A 79 7.69 4.55 0.37
CA GLU A 79 7.25 3.38 -0.42
C GLU A 79 6.10 3.75 -1.37
N THR A 80 5.09 4.48 -0.88
CA THR A 80 3.95 4.90 -1.70
C THR A 80 4.36 5.87 -2.82
N ILE A 81 5.21 6.85 -2.50
CA ILE A 81 5.78 7.80 -3.48
C ILE A 81 6.59 7.05 -4.53
N ASP A 82 7.46 6.12 -4.11
CA ASP A 82 8.30 5.33 -5.01
C ASP A 82 7.47 4.49 -5.97
N ILE A 83 6.38 3.86 -5.48
CA ILE A 83 5.48 3.07 -6.34
C ILE A 83 4.90 3.97 -7.43
N GLY A 84 4.42 5.17 -7.08
CA GLY A 84 3.93 6.14 -8.06
C GLY A 84 4.98 6.55 -9.08
N LYS A 85 6.19 6.90 -8.61
CA LYS A 85 7.32 7.29 -9.46
C LYS A 85 7.73 6.17 -10.41
N LEU A 86 7.94 4.95 -9.90
CA LEU A 86 8.42 3.81 -10.67
C LEU A 86 7.37 3.28 -11.67
N ALA A 87 6.10 3.38 -11.32
CA ALA A 87 5.01 2.97 -12.18
C ALA A 87 4.50 4.11 -13.09
N LYS A 88 4.94 5.35 -12.88
CA LYS A 88 4.58 6.56 -13.64
C LYS A 88 3.08 6.82 -13.64
N LEU A 89 2.47 6.85 -12.45
CA LEU A 89 1.07 7.22 -12.26
C LEU A 89 0.90 8.03 -10.96
N PRO A 90 -0.18 8.81 -10.83
CA PRO A 90 -0.49 9.52 -9.60
C PRO A 90 -0.62 8.56 -8.42
N ALA A 91 -0.07 8.93 -7.27
CA ALA A 91 -0.18 8.17 -6.03
C ALA A 91 -0.95 8.93 -4.96
N VAL A 92 -1.84 8.23 -4.25
CA VAL A 92 -2.62 8.77 -3.14
C VAL A 92 -2.30 8.02 -1.87
N ILE A 93 -1.84 8.75 -0.87
CA ILE A 93 -1.68 8.27 0.49
C ILE A 93 -3.04 8.43 1.17
N THR A 94 -3.81 7.33 1.28
CA THR A 94 -5.16 7.44 1.82
C THR A 94 -5.18 7.50 3.33
N HIS A 95 -6.16 8.28 3.87
CA HIS A 95 -6.39 8.50 5.31
C HIS A 95 -5.10 8.73 6.11
N HIS A 96 -4.22 9.59 5.58
CA HIS A 96 -2.93 9.91 6.19
C HIS A 96 -3.08 10.26 7.68
N LYS A 97 -2.33 9.57 8.51
CA LYS A 97 -2.24 9.83 9.95
C LYS A 97 -0.95 9.27 10.54
N VAL A 98 -0.60 9.73 11.71
CA VAL A 98 0.53 9.21 12.49
C VAL A 98 -0.01 8.59 13.78
N ILE A 99 0.15 7.30 13.93
CA ILE A 99 -0.37 6.52 15.06
C ILE A 99 0.70 6.40 16.15
N GLY A 100 0.25 6.53 17.42
CA GLY A 100 1.08 6.34 18.61
C GLY A 100 1.74 7.62 19.09
N LYS A 101 1.66 7.87 20.41
CA LYS A 101 2.16 9.11 21.04
C LYS A 101 3.64 9.38 20.77
N ASN A 102 4.45 8.32 20.71
CA ASN A 102 5.89 8.43 20.47
C ASN A 102 6.23 8.91 19.04
N ASN A 103 5.27 8.82 18.13
CA ASN A 103 5.44 9.19 16.72
C ASN A 103 4.80 10.54 16.40
N TRP A 104 4.07 11.15 17.35
CA TRP A 104 3.41 12.43 17.14
C TRP A 104 4.40 13.52 16.74
N GLY A 105 4.03 14.28 15.73
CA GLY A 105 4.89 15.30 15.11
C GLY A 105 5.58 14.84 13.83
N LEU A 106 5.70 13.53 13.57
CA LEU A 106 6.26 13.01 12.31
C LEU A 106 5.44 13.38 11.08
N SER A 107 4.17 13.81 11.26
CA SER A 107 3.37 14.35 10.16
C SER A 107 4.04 15.54 9.44
N LYS A 108 4.84 16.33 10.15
CA LYS A 108 5.64 17.41 9.54
C LYS A 108 6.68 16.87 8.57
N GLU A 109 7.27 15.73 8.90
CA GLU A 109 8.30 15.10 8.05
C GLU A 109 7.65 14.38 6.87
N THR A 110 6.53 13.70 7.08
CA THR A 110 5.80 13.05 5.97
C THR A 110 5.28 14.06 4.96
N LEU A 111 4.78 15.21 5.40
CA LEU A 111 4.35 16.28 4.50
C LEU A 111 5.52 16.86 3.69
N LYS A 112 6.71 17.01 4.29
CA LYS A 112 7.91 17.44 3.53
C LYS A 112 8.27 16.44 2.42
N LEU A 113 8.09 15.13 2.65
CA LEU A 113 8.34 14.12 1.62
C LEU A 113 7.36 14.26 0.45
N VAL A 114 6.08 14.50 0.77
CA VAL A 114 5.05 14.75 -0.25
C VAL A 114 5.35 16.04 -1.02
N ASP A 115 5.64 17.14 -0.31
CA ASP A 115 6.00 18.43 -0.93
C ASP A 115 7.24 18.29 -1.83
N ALA A 116 8.25 17.53 -1.39
CA ALA A 116 9.45 17.28 -2.18
C ALA A 116 9.11 16.53 -3.48
N ALA A 117 8.29 15.49 -3.40
CA ALA A 117 7.86 14.73 -4.58
C ALA A 117 7.06 15.60 -5.56
N VAL A 118 6.15 16.44 -5.05
CA VAL A 118 5.38 17.38 -5.87
C VAL A 118 6.30 18.41 -6.54
N ASN A 119 7.27 18.96 -5.81
CA ASN A 119 8.25 19.90 -6.36
C ASN A 119 9.17 19.26 -7.42
N GLU A 120 9.39 17.95 -7.38
CA GLU A 120 10.06 17.17 -8.42
C GLU A 120 9.16 16.87 -9.63
N GLY A 121 7.89 17.29 -9.61
CA GLY A 121 6.93 17.11 -10.69
C GLY A 121 6.16 15.79 -10.69
N PHE A 122 6.09 15.10 -9.54
CA PHE A 122 5.29 13.89 -9.39
C PHE A 122 3.92 14.19 -8.80
N ASP A 123 2.89 13.55 -9.34
CA ASP A 123 1.52 13.66 -8.85
C ASP A 123 1.33 12.79 -7.59
N VAL A 124 1.53 13.40 -6.43
CA VAL A 124 1.32 12.76 -5.13
C VAL A 124 0.28 13.55 -4.35
N TYR A 125 -0.70 12.82 -3.83
CA TYR A 125 -1.81 13.37 -3.05
C TYR A 125 -1.95 12.62 -1.74
N LEU A 126 -2.63 13.25 -0.78
CA LEU A 126 -3.06 12.57 0.44
C LEU A 126 -4.49 13.01 0.78
N ASP A 127 -5.25 12.11 1.38
CA ASP A 127 -6.54 12.41 1.98
C ASP A 127 -6.50 12.21 3.49
N GLN A 128 -7.44 12.78 4.21
CA GLN A 128 -7.53 12.69 5.65
C GLN A 128 -8.97 12.80 6.12
N TYR A 129 -9.35 12.01 7.13
CA TYR A 129 -10.62 12.17 7.81
C TYR A 129 -10.48 13.10 9.04
N PRO A 130 -11.53 13.86 9.42
CA PRO A 130 -11.45 14.87 10.49
C PRO A 130 -11.76 14.27 11.88
N TYR A 131 -11.33 13.07 12.18
CA TYR A 131 -11.62 12.39 13.45
C TYR A 131 -10.32 12.05 14.19
N THR A 132 -10.39 12.04 15.53
CA THR A 132 -9.27 11.70 16.43
C THR A 132 -9.19 10.20 16.73
N ALA A 133 -10.08 9.41 16.16
CA ALA A 133 -10.16 7.97 16.32
C ALA A 133 -10.26 7.27 14.97
N SER A 134 -9.79 6.03 14.92
CA SER A 134 -9.90 5.14 13.76
C SER A 134 -10.50 3.81 14.16
N GLN A 135 -10.96 3.05 13.19
CA GLN A 135 -11.49 1.70 13.38
C GLN A 135 -10.81 0.74 12.40
N THR A 136 -10.48 -0.45 12.92
CA THR A 136 -10.06 -1.58 12.09
C THR A 136 -10.45 -2.90 12.76
N SER A 137 -10.23 -4.01 12.06
CA SER A 137 -10.46 -5.35 12.58
C SER A 137 -9.47 -5.68 13.71
N LEU A 138 -9.92 -6.39 14.75
CA LEU A 138 -9.05 -6.96 15.79
C LEU A 138 -7.93 -7.83 15.22
N ARG A 139 -8.12 -8.41 14.05
CA ARG A 139 -7.10 -9.17 13.34
C ARG A 139 -5.84 -8.33 13.06
N ALA A 140 -5.98 -7.02 12.91
CA ALA A 140 -4.85 -6.11 12.72
C ALA A 140 -3.87 -6.07 13.90
N LEU A 141 -4.31 -6.49 15.10
CA LEU A 141 -3.46 -6.59 16.29
C LEU A 141 -2.67 -7.90 16.38
N ILE A 142 -2.99 -8.87 15.52
CA ILE A 142 -2.25 -10.14 15.47
C ILE A 142 -0.98 -9.92 14.65
N PRO A 143 0.21 -10.33 15.18
CA PRO A 143 1.45 -10.21 14.42
C PRO A 143 1.35 -10.85 13.03
N GLN A 144 1.90 -10.18 12.02
CA GLN A 144 1.78 -10.64 10.62
C GLN A 144 2.32 -12.06 10.40
N TRP A 145 3.44 -12.41 11.06
CA TRP A 145 4.02 -13.75 10.97
C TRP A 145 3.06 -14.86 11.43
N ALA A 146 2.23 -14.56 12.44
CA ALA A 146 1.26 -15.51 12.95
C ALA A 146 0.08 -15.73 11.98
N GLN A 147 -0.20 -14.77 11.11
CA GLN A 147 -1.30 -14.82 10.14
C GLN A 147 -0.91 -15.53 8.84
N ALA A 148 0.39 -15.83 8.62
CA ALA A 148 0.85 -16.54 7.43
C ALA A 148 0.21 -17.95 7.33
N GLY A 149 -0.28 -18.32 6.14
CA GLY A 149 -1.03 -19.56 5.92
C GLY A 149 -2.51 -19.49 6.29
N GLY A 150 -2.99 -18.33 6.76
CA GLY A 150 -4.41 -18.09 7.02
C GLY A 150 -4.90 -18.59 8.39
N ARG A 151 -6.23 -18.68 8.52
CA ARG A 151 -6.91 -18.96 9.80
C ARG A 151 -6.51 -20.30 10.40
N GLU A 152 -6.44 -21.35 9.57
CA GLU A 152 -6.14 -22.70 10.06
C GLU A 152 -4.74 -22.76 10.69
N MET A 153 -3.75 -22.18 10.02
CA MET A 153 -2.40 -22.13 10.55
C MET A 153 -2.29 -21.23 11.79
N LEU A 154 -3.05 -20.13 11.83
CA LEU A 154 -3.11 -19.26 13.02
C LEU A 154 -3.64 -19.99 14.25
N LEU A 155 -4.63 -20.89 14.10
CA LEU A 155 -5.20 -21.66 15.22
C LEU A 155 -4.29 -22.79 15.70
N GLN A 156 -3.28 -23.15 14.92
CA GLN A 156 -2.30 -24.20 15.28
C GLN A 156 -1.04 -23.66 15.97
N ARG A 157 -0.86 -22.33 15.96
CA ARG A 157 0.28 -21.60 16.55
C ARG A 157 -0.03 -21.07 17.94
#